data_5a1502122b3d68792d8b9f434922aa31
#
_entry.id   5a1502122b3d68792d8b9f434922aa31
#
_cell.length_a   1.000
_cell.length_b   1.000
_cell.length_c   1.000
_cell.angle_alpha   90.00
_cell.angle_beta   90.00
_cell.angle_gamma   90.00
#
_symmetry.space_group_name_H-M   'P 1'
#
loop_
_entity.id
_entity.type
_entity.pdbx_description
1 polymer ?
#
loop_
_entity_poly.entity_id
_entity_poly.type
_entity_poly.pdbx_seq_one_letter_code
_entity_poly.pdbx_strand_id
1 'polypeptide(L)'
;IRDIARVELAPDERRGLTELNGEGEVVSGIAMARYGENALEVIHKLKTRIEEIGPGLPPGVTVQTVYDRSELIHRAIETLKATLIEESIIVALVCVVFLMHVRSALVAILMLPVGVLMAFIAMRLLGMNSNLMSLGGIAIAIGAMIDAAIVMIENAHKHLERLPESHSSGDRLDAMLTACRE
;
A
#
# COMPACT_ATOMS: atom_id res chain seq x y z
N ILE A 1 57.91 3.97 20.36
CA ILE A 1 56.76 4.87 20.59
C ILE A 1 56.59 5.09 22.10
N ARG A 2 56.72 4.06 22.93
CA ARG A 2 56.57 4.17 24.42
C ARG A 2 57.48 5.21 25.09
N ASP A 3 58.60 5.55 24.44
CA ASP A 3 59.55 6.54 24.98
C ASP A 3 59.22 7.97 24.57
N ILE A 4 58.26 8.14 23.67
CA ILE A 4 57.91 9.43 23.05
C ILE A 4 56.43 9.78 23.25
N ALA A 5 55.54 8.76 23.28
CA ALA A 5 54.11 8.95 23.37
C ALA A 5 53.38 7.87 24.13
N ARG A 6 52.32 8.21 24.81
CA ARG A 6 51.37 7.30 25.44
C ARG A 6 50.23 7.01 24.46
N VAL A 7 50.06 5.73 24.14
CA VAL A 7 48.98 5.30 23.22
C VAL A 7 47.83 4.79 24.10
N GLU A 8 46.70 5.46 24.02
CA GLU A 8 45.48 5.13 24.76
C GLU A 8 44.31 4.93 23.79
N LEU A 9 43.40 4.03 24.12
CA LEU A 9 42.10 3.95 23.51
C LEU A 9 41.22 5.04 24.10
N ALA A 10 40.86 6.03 23.31
CA ALA A 10 39.98 7.11 23.71
C ALA A 10 38.75 7.15 22.77
N PRO A 11 37.61 7.64 23.26
CA PRO A 11 36.48 7.91 22.41
C PRO A 11 36.81 8.99 21.38
N ASP A 12 36.22 8.85 20.16
CA ASP A 12 36.34 9.86 19.12
C ASP A 12 35.66 11.18 19.53
N GLU A 13 35.94 12.24 18.80
CA GLU A 13 35.41 13.57 19.07
C GLU A 13 33.89 13.57 19.02
N ARG A 14 33.24 14.07 20.05
CA ARG A 14 31.78 14.14 20.13
C ARG A 14 31.22 15.13 19.12
N ARG A 15 30.39 14.65 18.20
CA ARG A 15 29.73 15.46 17.18
C ARG A 15 28.23 15.67 17.43
N GLY A 16 27.67 15.03 18.45
CA GLY A 16 26.24 15.14 18.77
C GLY A 16 25.91 14.55 20.15
N LEU A 17 24.69 14.83 20.57
CA LEU A 17 24.09 14.31 21.80
C LEU A 17 22.80 13.58 21.41
N THR A 18 22.61 12.37 21.92
CA THR A 18 21.35 11.63 21.82
C THR A 18 20.90 11.28 23.22
N GLU A 19 19.66 11.57 23.51
CA GLU A 19 19.01 11.31 24.77
C GLU A 19 17.76 10.45 24.56
N LEU A 20 17.46 9.57 25.49
CA LEU A 20 16.27 8.72 25.45
C LEU A 20 15.41 8.98 26.68
N ASN A 21 14.16 9.39 26.48
CA ASN A 21 13.13 9.62 27.53
C ASN A 21 13.51 10.61 28.65
N GLY A 22 14.54 11.43 28.48
CA GLY A 22 15.04 12.30 29.55
C GLY A 22 15.85 11.59 30.65
N GLU A 23 16.21 10.33 30.43
CA GLU A 23 16.93 9.50 31.42
C GLU A 23 18.44 9.54 31.24
N GLY A 24 18.93 10.28 30.28
CA GLY A 24 20.34 10.46 30.03
C GLY A 24 20.81 10.10 28.65
N GLU A 25 22.11 10.12 28.48
CA GLU A 25 22.75 10.00 27.17
C GLU A 25 22.83 8.55 26.71
N VAL A 26 22.45 8.33 25.44
CA VAL A 26 22.48 7.02 24.77
C VAL A 26 23.19 7.11 23.43
N VAL A 27 23.64 5.97 22.94
CA VAL A 27 24.15 5.85 21.57
C VAL A 27 23.00 5.46 20.64
N SER A 28 22.79 6.23 19.59
CA SER A 28 21.77 5.93 18.59
C SER A 28 22.37 5.61 17.22
N GLY A 29 21.69 4.76 16.48
CA GLY A 29 22.01 4.44 15.09
C GLY A 29 20.78 4.64 14.20
N ILE A 30 20.99 5.20 13.02
CA ILE A 30 19.94 5.36 12.01
C ILE A 30 20.28 4.48 10.81
N ALA A 31 19.43 3.49 10.54
CA ALA A 31 19.55 2.67 9.35
C ALA A 31 18.79 3.31 8.20
N MET A 32 19.46 3.54 7.08
CA MET A 32 18.87 4.11 5.88
C MET A 32 18.86 3.07 4.76
N ALA A 33 17.71 2.84 4.15
CA ALA A 33 17.61 2.04 2.94
C ALA A 33 18.20 2.81 1.75
N ARG A 34 18.90 2.13 0.85
CA ARG A 34 19.38 2.73 -0.39
C ARG A 34 18.21 3.03 -1.33
N TYR A 35 18.42 4.00 -2.21
CA TYR A 35 17.43 4.32 -3.23
C TYR A 35 17.12 3.09 -4.10
N GLY A 36 15.85 2.79 -4.29
CA GLY A 36 15.39 1.65 -5.08
C GLY A 36 15.24 0.33 -4.32
N GLU A 37 15.70 0.23 -3.07
CA GLU A 37 15.52 -0.97 -2.24
C GLU A 37 14.12 -1.01 -1.60
N ASN A 38 13.65 -2.22 -1.32
CA ASN A 38 12.40 -2.43 -0.58
C ASN A 38 12.62 -2.14 0.91
N ALA A 39 12.01 -1.06 1.41
CA ALA A 39 12.17 -0.62 2.79
C ALA A 39 11.75 -1.69 3.81
N LEU A 40 10.67 -2.44 3.57
CA LEU A 40 10.22 -3.52 4.47
C LEU A 40 11.25 -4.65 4.55
N GLU A 41 11.83 -5.02 3.42
CA GLU A 41 12.85 -6.08 3.38
C GLU A 41 14.12 -5.65 4.09
N VAL A 42 14.55 -4.38 3.91
CA VAL A 42 15.71 -3.82 4.61
C VAL A 42 15.48 -3.78 6.11
N ILE A 43 14.30 -3.34 6.56
CA ILE A 43 13.94 -3.31 7.99
C ILE A 43 13.93 -4.74 8.57
N HIS A 44 13.37 -5.69 7.85
CA HIS A 44 13.35 -7.08 8.30
C HIS A 44 14.76 -7.65 8.45
N LYS A 45 15.62 -7.49 7.45
CA LYS A 45 17.03 -7.91 7.51
C LYS A 45 17.78 -7.23 8.66
N LEU A 46 17.51 -5.94 8.91
CA LEU A 46 18.11 -5.20 9.99
C LEU A 46 17.70 -5.77 11.36
N LYS A 47 16.41 -6.02 11.57
CA LYS A 47 15.90 -6.63 12.81
C LYS A 47 16.55 -7.98 13.08
N THR A 48 16.55 -8.86 12.08
CA THR A 48 17.21 -10.17 12.18
C THR A 48 18.69 -10.02 12.54
N ARG A 49 19.38 -9.04 11.93
CA ARG A 49 20.80 -8.83 12.23
C ARG A 49 21.04 -8.28 13.64
N ILE A 50 20.16 -7.44 14.15
CA ILE A 50 20.22 -6.96 15.54
C ILE A 50 20.01 -8.11 16.52
N GLU A 51 19.06 -9.00 16.25
CA GLU A 51 18.81 -10.19 17.06
C GLU A 51 20.03 -11.15 17.08
N GLU A 52 20.70 -11.35 15.94
CA GLU A 52 21.91 -12.14 15.84
C GLU A 52 23.09 -11.56 16.64
N ILE A 53 23.22 -10.23 16.68
CA ILE A 53 24.30 -9.55 17.38
C ILE A 53 24.02 -9.47 18.89
N GLY A 54 22.76 -9.48 19.28
CA GLY A 54 22.34 -9.32 20.70
C GLY A 54 23.13 -10.16 21.71
N PRO A 55 23.32 -11.48 21.48
CA PRO A 55 24.09 -12.34 22.40
C PRO A 55 25.57 -11.98 22.54
N GLY A 56 26.13 -11.24 21.57
CA GLY A 56 27.53 -10.80 21.56
C GLY A 56 27.77 -9.43 22.20
N LEU A 57 26.70 -8.75 22.64
CA LEU A 57 26.83 -7.45 23.28
C LEU A 57 27.38 -7.58 24.71
N PRO A 58 28.12 -6.57 25.20
CA PRO A 58 28.58 -6.53 26.58
C PRO A 58 27.41 -6.62 27.59
N PRO A 59 27.62 -7.21 28.77
CA PRO A 59 26.59 -7.27 29.79
C PRO A 59 26.05 -5.87 30.14
N GLY A 60 24.72 -5.72 30.16
CA GLY A 60 24.04 -4.44 30.43
C GLY A 60 23.81 -3.56 29.23
N VAL A 61 24.28 -3.94 28.04
CA VAL A 61 23.97 -3.24 26.77
C VAL A 61 22.78 -3.88 26.12
N THR A 62 21.74 -3.08 25.87
CA THR A 62 20.52 -3.50 25.16
C THR A 62 20.28 -2.63 23.94
N VAL A 63 19.76 -3.21 22.87
CA VAL A 63 19.34 -2.46 21.67
C VAL A 63 17.84 -2.28 21.72
N GLN A 64 17.39 -1.04 21.75
CA GLN A 64 15.98 -0.68 21.75
C GLN A 64 15.60 0.02 20.43
N THR A 65 14.58 -0.49 19.77
CA THR A 65 14.02 0.18 18.57
C THR A 65 13.15 1.34 19.04
N VAL A 66 13.56 2.56 18.69
CA VAL A 66 12.85 3.79 19.05
C VAL A 66 11.84 4.19 17.97
N TYR A 67 12.18 3.94 16.71
CA TYR A 67 11.33 4.25 15.57
C TYR A 67 11.41 3.14 14.53
N ASP A 68 10.27 2.61 14.15
CA ASP A 68 10.13 1.59 13.13
C ASP A 68 9.14 2.02 12.03
N ARG A 69 9.68 2.27 10.84
CA ARG A 69 8.86 2.70 9.70
C ARG A 69 7.97 1.58 9.14
N SER A 70 8.23 0.32 9.47
CA SER A 70 7.41 -0.80 8.98
C SER A 70 5.96 -0.71 9.46
N GLU A 71 5.72 -0.22 10.67
CA GLU A 71 4.35 -0.01 11.18
C GLU A 71 3.54 0.95 10.30
N LEU A 72 4.17 2.04 9.85
CA LEU A 72 3.51 3.02 8.98
C LEU A 72 3.13 2.40 7.63
N ILE A 73 4.02 1.58 7.08
CA ILE A 73 3.77 0.88 5.81
C ILE A 73 2.65 -0.15 5.98
N HIS A 74 2.65 -0.92 7.05
CA HIS A 74 1.59 -1.89 7.34
C HIS A 74 0.23 -1.21 7.52
N ARG A 75 0.15 -0.12 8.28
CA ARG A 75 -1.08 0.67 8.44
C ARG A 75 -1.61 1.20 7.10
N ALA A 76 -0.74 1.66 6.22
CA ALA A 76 -1.15 2.11 4.88
C ALA A 76 -1.74 0.96 4.04
N ILE A 77 -1.13 -0.23 4.10
CA ILE A 77 -1.64 -1.43 3.41
C ILE A 77 -2.98 -1.89 4.01
N GLU A 78 -3.10 -1.88 5.32
CA GLU A 78 -4.36 -2.23 6.02
C GLU A 78 -5.47 -1.24 5.68
N THR A 79 -5.19 0.05 5.66
CA THR A 79 -6.15 1.07 5.24
C THR A 79 -6.60 0.84 3.80
N LEU A 80 -5.67 0.55 2.88
CA LEU A 80 -6.02 0.24 1.49
C LEU A 80 -6.93 -1.00 1.39
N LYS A 81 -6.62 -2.07 2.13
CA LYS A 81 -7.46 -3.28 2.17
C LYS A 81 -8.84 -3.00 2.76
N ALA A 82 -8.90 -2.25 3.86
CA ALA A 82 -10.16 -1.89 4.51
C ALA A 82 -11.04 -1.07 3.56
N THR A 83 -10.48 -0.05 2.91
CA THR A 83 -11.18 0.77 1.92
C THR A 83 -11.69 -0.09 0.76
N LEU A 84 -10.88 -0.98 0.20
CA LEU A 84 -11.31 -1.88 -0.88
C LEU A 84 -12.50 -2.77 -0.47
N ILE A 85 -12.49 -3.29 0.74
CA ILE A 85 -13.58 -4.15 1.25
C ILE A 85 -14.84 -3.31 1.50
N GLU A 86 -14.71 -2.19 2.17
CA GLU A 86 -15.81 -1.28 2.49
C GLU A 86 -16.51 -0.79 1.21
N GLU A 87 -15.76 -0.28 0.26
CA GLU A 87 -16.26 0.18 -1.02
C GLU A 87 -16.91 -0.95 -1.83
N SER A 88 -16.32 -2.15 -1.82
CA SER A 88 -16.91 -3.33 -2.48
C SER A 88 -18.28 -3.69 -1.88
N ILE A 89 -18.44 -3.58 -0.56
CA ILE A 89 -19.71 -3.84 0.12
C ILE A 89 -20.74 -2.78 -0.24
N ILE A 90 -20.36 -1.50 -0.24
CA ILE A 90 -21.24 -0.39 -0.60
C ILE A 90 -21.72 -0.54 -2.03
N VAL A 91 -20.80 -0.79 -2.98
CA VAL A 91 -21.13 -1.03 -4.39
C VAL A 91 -22.06 -2.21 -4.57
N ALA A 92 -21.78 -3.33 -3.89
CA ALA A 92 -22.65 -4.51 -3.93
C ALA A 92 -24.07 -4.17 -3.47
N LEU A 93 -24.21 -3.43 -2.36
CA LEU A 93 -25.48 -3.02 -1.81
C LEU A 93 -26.25 -2.10 -2.76
N VAL A 94 -25.58 -1.08 -3.30
CA VAL A 94 -26.16 -0.16 -4.28
C VAL A 94 -26.63 -0.91 -5.52
N CYS A 95 -25.77 -1.77 -6.09
CA CYS A 95 -26.13 -2.54 -7.27
C CYS A 95 -27.30 -3.52 -7.02
N VAL A 96 -27.37 -4.14 -5.85
CA VAL A 96 -28.50 -5.04 -5.50
C VAL A 96 -29.79 -4.25 -5.31
N VAL A 97 -29.74 -3.10 -4.63
CA VAL A 97 -30.95 -2.28 -4.34
C VAL A 97 -31.49 -1.60 -5.58
N PHE A 98 -30.63 -1.01 -6.42
CA PHE A 98 -31.06 -0.21 -7.57
C PHE A 98 -31.22 -1.03 -8.86
N LEU A 99 -30.34 -1.98 -9.11
CA LEU A 99 -30.38 -2.75 -10.35
C LEU A 99 -31.08 -4.11 -10.23
N MET A 100 -31.36 -4.58 -9.00
CA MET A 100 -31.99 -5.90 -8.74
C MET A 100 -31.28 -7.09 -9.43
N HIS A 101 -30.03 -6.90 -9.90
CA HIS A 101 -29.26 -7.85 -10.69
C HIS A 101 -27.92 -8.19 -10.06
N VAL A 102 -27.85 -9.33 -9.38
CA VAL A 102 -26.62 -9.84 -8.71
C VAL A 102 -25.43 -9.97 -9.69
N ARG A 103 -25.70 -10.27 -10.97
CA ARG A 103 -24.62 -10.39 -11.97
C ARG A 103 -23.90 -9.07 -12.23
N SER A 104 -24.63 -7.96 -12.27
CA SER A 104 -24.07 -6.61 -12.48
C SER A 104 -23.24 -6.18 -11.25
N ALA A 105 -23.72 -6.49 -10.06
CA ALA A 105 -22.97 -6.25 -8.81
C ALA A 105 -21.64 -7.00 -8.79
N LEU A 106 -21.64 -8.27 -9.22
CA LEU A 106 -20.43 -9.09 -9.28
C LEU A 106 -19.37 -8.49 -10.23
N VAL A 107 -19.77 -7.97 -11.37
CA VAL A 107 -18.88 -7.32 -12.33
C VAL A 107 -18.24 -6.07 -11.70
N ALA A 108 -19.03 -5.21 -11.06
CA ALA A 108 -18.52 -4.02 -10.38
C ALA A 108 -17.53 -4.37 -9.27
N ILE A 109 -17.85 -5.35 -8.43
CA ILE A 109 -16.98 -5.80 -7.32
C ILE A 109 -15.64 -6.35 -7.84
N LEU A 110 -15.68 -7.14 -8.92
CA LEU A 110 -14.45 -7.70 -9.52
C LEU A 110 -13.60 -6.65 -10.23
N MET A 111 -14.21 -5.59 -10.75
CA MET A 111 -13.50 -4.52 -11.45
C MET A 111 -12.51 -3.78 -10.53
N LEU A 112 -12.85 -3.61 -9.25
CA LEU A 112 -12.03 -2.92 -8.27
C LEU A 112 -10.66 -3.60 -8.03
N PRO A 113 -10.61 -4.85 -7.57
CA PRO A 113 -9.32 -5.51 -7.34
C PRO A 113 -8.53 -5.68 -8.65
N VAL A 114 -9.19 -5.89 -9.78
CA VAL A 114 -8.52 -5.97 -11.09
C VAL A 114 -7.88 -4.62 -11.45
N GLY A 115 -8.58 -3.50 -11.27
CA GLY A 115 -8.05 -2.17 -11.53
C GLY A 115 -6.84 -1.86 -10.65
N VAL A 116 -6.89 -2.19 -9.37
CA VAL A 116 -5.77 -2.03 -8.44
C VAL A 116 -4.57 -2.89 -8.84
N LEU A 117 -4.82 -4.16 -9.21
CA LEU A 117 -3.75 -5.04 -9.71
C LEU A 117 -3.11 -4.52 -10.99
N MET A 118 -3.93 -4.01 -11.93
CA MET A 118 -3.40 -3.38 -13.16
C MET A 118 -2.54 -2.16 -12.84
N ALA A 119 -2.94 -1.33 -11.88
CA ALA A 119 -2.13 -0.19 -11.43
C ALA A 119 -0.77 -0.65 -10.88
N PHE A 120 -0.73 -1.68 -10.04
CA PHE A 120 0.54 -2.24 -9.53
C PHE A 120 1.40 -2.85 -10.65
N ILE A 121 0.80 -3.53 -11.62
CA ILE A 121 1.52 -4.07 -12.78
C ILE A 121 2.12 -2.93 -13.60
N ALA A 122 1.35 -1.87 -13.88
CA ALA A 122 1.83 -0.70 -14.61
C ALA A 122 2.97 0.00 -13.86
N MET A 123 2.84 0.19 -12.54
CA MET A 123 3.91 0.75 -11.70
C MET A 123 5.19 -0.08 -11.79
N ARG A 124 5.08 -1.41 -11.73
CA ARG A 124 6.22 -2.32 -11.87
C ARG A 124 6.89 -2.22 -13.23
N LEU A 125 6.10 -2.16 -14.32
CA LEU A 125 6.63 -2.03 -15.69
C LEU A 125 7.32 -0.68 -15.93
N LEU A 126 6.83 0.39 -15.30
CA LEU A 126 7.40 1.72 -15.35
C LEU A 126 8.58 1.93 -14.37
N GLY A 127 8.95 0.92 -13.60
CA GLY A 127 10.01 1.03 -12.59
C GLY A 127 9.66 1.94 -11.41
N MET A 128 8.37 2.21 -11.19
CA MET A 128 7.89 3.04 -10.09
C MET A 128 7.81 2.25 -8.79
N ASN A 129 8.36 2.81 -7.72
CA ASN A 129 8.29 2.18 -6.41
C ASN A 129 6.91 2.36 -5.77
N SER A 130 6.40 1.28 -5.18
CA SER A 130 5.19 1.29 -4.37
C SER A 130 5.52 1.91 -2.99
N ASN A 131 5.36 3.22 -2.87
CA ASN A 131 5.55 3.97 -1.64
C ASN A 131 4.21 4.44 -1.05
N LEU A 132 4.24 5.08 0.13
CA LEU A 132 3.05 5.59 0.80
C LEU A 132 2.22 6.56 -0.05
N MET A 133 2.88 7.39 -0.87
CA MET A 133 2.18 8.32 -1.76
C MET A 133 1.46 7.58 -2.89
N SER A 134 2.10 6.55 -3.47
CA SER A 134 1.48 5.70 -4.49
C SER A 134 0.28 4.94 -3.95
N LEU A 135 0.38 4.39 -2.73
CA LEU A 135 -0.74 3.71 -2.06
C LEU A 135 -1.89 4.66 -1.75
N GLY A 136 -1.58 5.88 -1.30
CA GLY A 136 -2.57 6.94 -1.10
C GLY A 136 -3.26 7.35 -2.40
N GLY A 137 -2.51 7.49 -3.49
CA GLY A 137 -3.05 7.77 -4.81
C GLY A 137 -3.98 6.66 -5.32
N ILE A 138 -3.62 5.40 -5.11
CA ILE A 138 -4.48 4.25 -5.44
C ILE A 138 -5.78 4.28 -4.62
N ALA A 139 -5.70 4.57 -3.31
CA ALA A 139 -6.89 4.66 -2.46
C ALA A 139 -7.88 5.73 -2.95
N ILE A 140 -7.38 6.90 -3.38
CA ILE A 140 -8.22 7.95 -3.97
C ILE A 140 -8.79 7.51 -5.33
N ALA A 141 -7.98 6.86 -6.16
CA ALA A 141 -8.40 6.38 -7.48
C ALA A 141 -9.49 5.30 -7.40
N ILE A 142 -9.53 4.50 -6.34
CA ILE A 142 -10.59 3.51 -6.10
C ILE A 142 -11.95 4.19 -6.05
N GLY A 143 -12.12 5.27 -5.28
CA GLY A 143 -13.39 6.01 -5.22
C GLY A 143 -13.84 6.51 -6.60
N ALA A 144 -12.96 7.17 -7.34
CA ALA A 144 -13.28 7.65 -8.70
C ALA A 144 -13.62 6.52 -9.69
N MET A 145 -12.94 5.37 -9.56
CA MET A 145 -13.17 4.19 -10.41
C MET A 145 -14.54 3.55 -10.12
N ILE A 146 -14.97 3.55 -8.85
CA ILE A 146 -16.26 3.03 -8.44
C ILE A 146 -17.40 3.85 -9.06
N ASP A 147 -17.31 5.17 -8.95
CA ASP A 147 -18.32 6.06 -9.51
C ASP A 147 -18.47 5.85 -11.01
N ALA A 148 -17.36 5.78 -11.73
CA ALA A 148 -17.37 5.48 -13.17
C ALA A 148 -17.97 4.11 -13.47
N ALA A 149 -17.65 3.08 -12.69
CA ALA A 149 -18.17 1.72 -12.86
C ALA A 149 -19.69 1.66 -12.64
N ILE A 150 -20.20 2.34 -11.60
CA ILE A 150 -21.65 2.39 -11.30
C ILE A 150 -22.40 3.07 -12.45
N VAL A 151 -21.92 4.23 -12.91
CA VAL A 151 -22.54 4.97 -14.02
C VAL A 151 -22.58 4.12 -15.30
N MET A 152 -21.48 3.44 -15.61
CA MET A 152 -21.39 2.58 -16.79
C MET A 152 -22.36 1.38 -16.73
N ILE A 153 -22.47 0.74 -15.57
CA ILE A 153 -23.38 -0.40 -15.37
C ILE A 153 -24.83 0.08 -15.44
N GLU A 154 -25.16 1.21 -14.83
CA GLU A 154 -26.50 1.79 -14.88
C GLU A 154 -26.89 2.13 -16.33
N ASN A 155 -25.98 2.77 -17.08
CA ASN A 155 -26.24 3.12 -18.48
C ASN A 155 -26.42 1.86 -19.35
N ALA A 156 -25.55 0.87 -19.19
CA ALA A 156 -25.67 -0.42 -19.87
C ALA A 156 -27.02 -1.11 -19.55
N HIS A 157 -27.45 -1.06 -18.29
CA HIS A 157 -28.72 -1.64 -17.87
C HIS A 157 -29.93 -0.93 -18.52
N LYS A 158 -29.94 0.40 -18.55
CA LYS A 158 -30.97 1.21 -19.23
C LYS A 158 -31.07 0.90 -20.74
N HIS A 159 -29.94 0.73 -21.38
CA HIS A 159 -29.91 0.36 -22.81
C HIS A 159 -30.44 -1.06 -23.06
N LEU A 160 -30.13 -2.01 -22.16
CA LEU A 160 -30.62 -3.38 -22.24
C LEU A 160 -32.14 -3.48 -21.99
N GLU A 161 -32.66 -2.70 -21.02
CA GLU A 161 -34.11 -2.67 -20.72
C GLU A 161 -34.96 -2.10 -21.87
N ARG A 162 -34.39 -1.25 -22.73
CA ARG A 162 -35.06 -0.68 -23.89
C ARG A 162 -35.14 -1.63 -25.08
N LEU A 163 -34.47 -2.78 -25.03
CA LEU A 163 -34.53 -3.77 -26.07
C LEU A 163 -35.89 -4.52 -26.07
N PRO A 164 -36.51 -4.78 -27.25
CA PRO A 164 -37.73 -5.57 -27.30
C PRO A 164 -37.48 -7.00 -26.80
N GLU A 165 -38.54 -7.69 -26.31
CA GLU A 165 -38.44 -9.04 -25.73
C GLU A 165 -37.84 -10.09 -26.66
N SER A 166 -37.93 -9.88 -28.00
CA SER A 166 -37.44 -10.79 -29.04
C SER A 166 -36.04 -10.44 -29.56
N HIS A 167 -35.15 -9.91 -28.73
CA HIS A 167 -33.83 -9.47 -29.15
C HIS A 167 -32.81 -10.61 -29.33
N SER A 168 -31.92 -10.47 -30.31
CA SER A 168 -30.80 -11.36 -30.60
C SER A 168 -29.62 -11.06 -29.65
N SER A 169 -28.68 -12.02 -29.50
CA SER A 169 -27.42 -11.79 -28.82
C SER A 169 -26.60 -10.66 -29.44
N GLY A 170 -26.75 -10.39 -30.74
CA GLY A 170 -26.11 -9.26 -31.42
C GLY A 170 -26.66 -7.92 -30.94
N ASP A 171 -27.98 -7.79 -30.82
CA ASP A 171 -28.63 -6.56 -30.36
C ASP A 171 -28.21 -6.16 -28.93
N ARG A 172 -27.98 -7.16 -28.08
CA ARG A 172 -27.44 -6.94 -26.73
C ARG A 172 -26.03 -6.37 -26.74
N LEU A 173 -25.18 -6.91 -27.62
CA LEU A 173 -23.81 -6.43 -27.78
C LEU A 173 -23.77 -4.98 -28.26
N ASP A 174 -24.60 -4.67 -29.28
CA ASP A 174 -24.71 -3.32 -29.85
C ASP A 174 -25.27 -2.32 -28.82
N ALA A 175 -26.25 -2.71 -28.03
CA ALA A 175 -26.78 -1.89 -26.95
C ALA A 175 -25.71 -1.59 -25.89
N MET A 176 -24.92 -2.61 -25.48
CA MET A 176 -23.80 -2.42 -24.56
C MET A 176 -22.70 -1.53 -25.13
N LEU A 177 -22.32 -1.72 -26.39
CA LEU A 177 -21.33 -0.88 -27.07
C LEU A 177 -21.80 0.57 -27.20
N THR A 178 -23.09 0.81 -27.41
CA THR A 178 -23.67 2.14 -27.44
C THR A 178 -23.65 2.79 -26.08
N ALA A 179 -24.01 2.06 -25.00
CA ALA A 179 -23.95 2.52 -23.64
C ALA A 179 -22.54 2.90 -23.18
N CYS A 180 -21.51 2.22 -23.71
CA CYS A 180 -20.10 2.54 -23.41
C CYS A 180 -19.55 3.75 -24.18
N ARG A 181 -20.28 4.25 -25.18
CA ARG A 181 -19.86 5.41 -25.99
C ARG A 181 -20.50 6.73 -25.53
N GLU A 182 -21.58 6.65 -24.79
CA GLU A 182 -22.25 7.77 -24.14
C GLU A 182 -21.63 8.06 -22.76
#